data_4f8ca6f9d3932ad69728251f2cf2b459
#
_entry.id   4f8ca6f9d3932ad69728251f2cf2b459
#
_cell.length_a   1.000
_cell.length_b   1.000
_cell.length_c   1.000
_cell.angle_alpha   90.00
_cell.angle_beta   90.00
_cell.angle_gamma   90.00
#
_symmetry.space_group_name_H-M   'P 1'
#
loop_
_entity.id
_entity.type
_entity.pdbx_description
1 polymer ?
#
loop_
_entity_poly.entity_id
_entity_poly.type
_entity_poly.pdbx_seq_one_letter_code
_entity_poly.pdbx_strand_id
1 'polypeptide(L)'
;MSYNTWHDYGYGICTDDLKEEISLVKLMKLVQTAPKLYEKVKKFIDEDCDGQIMETYDLFDTYVEEYGEVNYGGLAEILYEVIKEVENIELLVSTDFNGKEYLIYPPIYPWTLEKMSDKEKNLTEKDLVEIFSKYLHIVTNEELTVEYQSIENGG
;
A
#
# COMPACT_ATOMS: atom_id res chain seq x y z
N MET A 1 30.52 -7.18 -15.71
CA MET A 1 29.07 -7.20 -15.54
C MET A 1 28.64 -6.03 -14.68
N SER A 2 27.92 -5.10 -15.27
CA SER A 2 27.43 -3.96 -14.51
C SER A 2 26.08 -4.30 -13.89
N TYR A 3 25.98 -4.19 -12.59
CA TYR A 3 24.71 -4.29 -11.88
C TYR A 3 24.08 -2.92 -11.90
N ASN A 4 22.89 -2.84 -12.52
CA ASN A 4 22.08 -1.63 -12.43
C ASN A 4 21.32 -1.65 -11.11
N THR A 5 21.85 -0.94 -10.12
CA THR A 5 21.09 -0.67 -8.90
C THR A 5 20.43 0.69 -9.05
N TRP A 6 19.16 0.76 -8.68
CA TRP A 6 18.45 2.03 -8.61
C TRP A 6 17.86 2.20 -7.23
N HIS A 7 17.63 3.45 -6.88
CA HIS A 7 17.04 3.80 -5.60
C HIS A 7 15.70 4.47 -5.83
N ASP A 8 14.72 4.05 -5.04
CA ASP A 8 13.48 4.79 -4.87
C ASP A 8 13.58 5.64 -3.61
N TYR A 9 13.09 6.85 -3.69
CA TYR A 9 13.12 7.80 -2.58
C TYR A 9 11.71 8.30 -2.31
N GLY A 10 11.41 8.54 -1.06
CA GLY A 10 10.15 9.14 -0.68
C GLY A 10 9.89 9.13 0.81
N TYR A 11 8.92 9.91 1.21
CA TYR A 11 8.49 9.99 2.58
C TYR A 11 7.39 8.95 2.84
N GLY A 12 7.60 8.07 3.77
CA GLY A 12 6.64 7.00 4.03
C GLY A 12 7.08 5.99 5.07
N ILE A 13 6.64 4.76 4.89
CA ILE A 13 6.77 3.69 5.87
C ILE A 13 7.35 2.42 5.24
N CYS A 14 7.95 1.60 6.10
CA CYS A 14 8.28 0.21 5.78
C CYS A 14 7.24 -0.69 6.44
N THR A 15 6.43 -1.38 5.64
CA THR A 15 5.36 -2.23 6.17
C THR A 15 5.88 -3.52 6.81
N ASP A 16 7.09 -3.94 6.44
CA ASP A 16 7.73 -5.12 7.03
C ASP A 16 8.24 -4.87 8.47
N ASP A 17 8.25 -3.62 8.93
CA ASP A 17 8.59 -3.31 10.32
C ASP A 17 7.48 -3.65 11.30
N LEU A 18 6.28 -3.98 10.82
CA LEU A 18 5.20 -4.49 11.67
C LEU A 18 5.58 -5.85 12.24
N LYS A 19 5.47 -5.98 13.55
CA LYS A 19 5.75 -7.22 14.28
C LYS A 19 4.51 -8.07 14.49
N GLU A 20 3.34 -7.45 14.40
CA GLU A 20 2.07 -8.15 14.53
C GLU A 20 1.60 -8.68 13.17
N GLU A 21 1.04 -9.88 13.22
CA GLU A 21 0.33 -10.42 12.07
C GLU A 21 -1.06 -9.79 11.97
N ILE A 22 -1.40 -9.27 10.80
CA ILE A 22 -2.67 -8.58 10.60
C ILE A 22 -3.76 -9.61 10.26
N SER A 23 -4.86 -9.57 11.02
CA SER A 23 -5.98 -10.47 10.77
C SER A 23 -6.75 -10.10 9.50
N LEU A 24 -7.37 -11.11 8.88
CA LEU A 24 -8.21 -10.91 7.70
C LEU A 24 -9.38 -9.94 7.99
N VAL A 25 -9.94 -10.00 9.19
CA VAL A 25 -11.02 -9.09 9.61
C VAL A 25 -10.57 -7.63 9.56
N LYS A 26 -9.38 -7.34 10.05
CA LYS A 26 -8.82 -5.99 10.02
C LYS A 26 -8.51 -5.53 8.59
N LEU A 27 -7.98 -6.41 7.77
CA LEU A 27 -7.75 -6.11 6.35
C LEU A 27 -9.06 -5.80 5.63
N MET A 28 -10.12 -6.55 5.91
CA MET A 28 -11.44 -6.27 5.33
C MET A 28 -12.01 -4.94 5.80
N LYS A 29 -11.78 -4.54 7.05
CA LYS A 29 -12.17 -3.22 7.55
C LYS A 29 -11.44 -2.11 6.80
N LEU A 30 -10.16 -2.29 6.53
CA LEU A 30 -9.38 -1.35 5.73
C LEU A 30 -9.94 -1.23 4.31
N VAL A 31 -10.20 -2.35 3.65
CA VAL A 31 -10.75 -2.39 2.29
C VAL A 31 -12.14 -1.73 2.23
N GLN A 32 -12.95 -1.89 3.26
CA GLN A 32 -14.29 -1.29 3.33
C GLN A 32 -14.28 0.24 3.32
N THR A 33 -13.16 0.87 3.65
CA THR A 33 -13.03 2.34 3.56
C THR A 33 -12.98 2.83 2.11
N ALA A 34 -12.67 1.94 1.17
CA ALA A 34 -12.57 2.24 -0.26
C ALA A 34 -13.68 1.51 -1.02
N PRO A 35 -14.83 2.16 -1.32
CA PRO A 35 -16.01 1.48 -1.87
C PRO A 35 -15.77 0.72 -3.18
N LYS A 36 -14.99 1.26 -4.09
CA LYS A 36 -14.71 0.60 -5.37
C LYS A 36 -13.82 -0.63 -5.20
N LEU A 37 -12.81 -0.54 -4.35
CA LEU A 37 -11.96 -1.67 -4.01
C LEU A 37 -12.78 -2.75 -3.30
N TYR A 38 -13.64 -2.34 -2.37
CA TYR A 38 -14.52 -3.25 -1.64
C TYR A 38 -15.44 -4.01 -2.58
N GLU A 39 -16.04 -3.36 -3.57
CA GLU A 39 -16.89 -4.03 -4.57
C GLU A 39 -16.11 -5.08 -5.36
N LYS A 40 -14.87 -4.79 -5.74
CA LYS A 40 -14.01 -5.76 -6.45
C LYS A 40 -13.70 -6.97 -5.59
N VAL A 41 -13.34 -6.75 -4.33
CA VAL A 41 -13.05 -7.83 -3.37
C VAL A 41 -14.28 -8.68 -3.14
N LYS A 42 -15.45 -8.04 -2.94
CA LYS A 42 -16.71 -8.73 -2.71
C LYS A 42 -17.11 -9.57 -3.92
N LYS A 43 -16.98 -9.03 -5.12
CA LYS A 43 -17.24 -9.74 -6.36
C LYS A 43 -16.36 -10.97 -6.50
N PHE A 44 -15.08 -10.83 -6.17
CA PHE A 44 -14.14 -11.95 -6.15
C PHE A 44 -14.58 -13.04 -5.16
N ILE A 45 -14.95 -12.65 -3.94
CA ILE A 45 -15.43 -13.57 -2.92
C ILE A 45 -16.68 -14.32 -3.40
N ASP A 46 -17.63 -13.60 -3.99
CA ASP A 46 -18.90 -14.18 -4.45
C ASP A 46 -18.72 -15.11 -5.66
N GLU A 47 -17.90 -14.75 -6.62
CA GLU A 47 -17.71 -15.50 -7.88
C GLU A 47 -16.69 -16.62 -7.76
N ASP A 48 -15.57 -16.38 -7.11
CA ASP A 48 -14.44 -17.32 -7.07
C ASP A 48 -14.36 -18.13 -5.79
N CYS A 49 -15.03 -17.70 -4.72
CA CYS A 49 -15.00 -18.34 -3.41
C CYS A 49 -16.38 -18.84 -2.95
N ASP A 50 -17.38 -18.89 -3.83
CA ASP A 50 -18.76 -19.33 -3.54
C ASP A 50 -19.42 -18.59 -2.37
N GLY A 51 -19.09 -17.32 -2.17
CA GLY A 51 -19.64 -16.51 -1.09
C GLY A 51 -19.09 -16.86 0.29
N GLN A 52 -18.16 -17.79 0.38
CA GLN A 52 -17.56 -18.18 1.66
C GLN A 52 -16.37 -17.28 1.98
N ILE A 53 -16.53 -16.48 3.01
CA ILE A 53 -15.39 -15.79 3.62
C ILE A 53 -14.63 -16.84 4.40
N MET A 54 -13.60 -17.42 3.80
CA MET A 54 -12.69 -18.26 4.55
C MET A 54 -11.89 -17.37 5.48
N GLU A 55 -11.80 -17.74 6.76
CA GLU A 55 -11.01 -17.03 7.77
C GLU A 55 -9.49 -17.15 7.55
N THR A 56 -9.07 -17.50 6.34
CA THR A 56 -7.66 -17.76 6.06
C THR A 56 -7.06 -16.65 5.22
N TYR A 57 -5.80 -16.34 5.50
CA TYR A 57 -4.93 -15.48 4.70
C TYR A 57 -4.95 -15.82 3.21
N ASP A 58 -5.19 -17.09 2.89
CA ASP A 58 -5.22 -17.62 1.54
C ASP A 58 -6.19 -16.86 0.62
N LEU A 59 -7.28 -16.36 1.17
CA LEU A 59 -8.26 -15.64 0.39
C LEU A 59 -7.76 -14.28 -0.07
N PHE A 60 -7.07 -13.58 0.81
CA PHE A 60 -6.50 -12.28 0.50
C PHE A 60 -5.28 -12.42 -0.41
N ASP A 61 -4.45 -13.42 -0.15
CA ASP A 61 -3.32 -13.75 -1.00
C ASP A 61 -3.79 -14.14 -2.40
N THR A 62 -4.83 -14.96 -2.51
CA THR A 62 -5.42 -15.33 -3.81
C THR A 62 -6.00 -14.12 -4.54
N TYR A 63 -6.68 -13.23 -3.82
CA TYR A 63 -7.20 -12.00 -4.42
C TYR A 63 -6.07 -11.15 -4.98
N VAL A 64 -5.03 -10.97 -4.21
CA VAL A 64 -3.89 -10.16 -4.63
C VAL A 64 -3.13 -10.83 -5.79
N GLU A 65 -2.96 -12.15 -5.77
CA GLU A 65 -2.34 -12.89 -6.87
C GLU A 65 -3.13 -12.79 -8.18
N GLU A 66 -4.46 -12.86 -8.12
CA GLU A 66 -5.28 -12.83 -9.35
C GLU A 66 -5.55 -11.42 -9.88
N TYR A 67 -5.69 -10.44 -9.00
CA TYR A 67 -6.08 -9.08 -9.40
C TYR A 67 -4.97 -8.04 -9.21
N GLY A 68 -3.94 -8.37 -8.44
CA GLY A 68 -2.77 -7.52 -8.31
C GLY A 68 -1.83 -7.73 -9.50
N GLU A 69 -1.46 -6.66 -10.17
CA GLU A 69 -0.45 -6.72 -11.24
C GLU A 69 0.94 -7.10 -10.73
N VAL A 70 1.09 -7.22 -9.41
CA VAL A 70 2.36 -7.51 -8.78
C VAL A 70 2.14 -8.65 -7.79
N ASN A 71 2.85 -9.77 -7.99
CA ASN A 71 2.82 -10.97 -7.15
C ASN A 71 3.35 -10.76 -5.71
N TYR A 72 3.34 -9.54 -5.22
CA TYR A 72 3.87 -9.18 -3.91
C TYR A 72 2.79 -8.55 -3.05
N GLY A 73 1.60 -9.15 -3.06
CA GLY A 73 0.45 -8.63 -2.36
C GLY A 73 0.61 -8.62 -0.87
N GLY A 74 1.20 -7.57 -0.39
CA GLY A 74 1.32 -7.29 1.01
C GLY A 74 0.44 -6.12 1.42
N LEU A 75 0.57 -5.77 2.67
CA LEU A 75 -0.13 -4.63 3.26
C LEU A 75 0.14 -3.32 2.49
N ALA A 76 1.36 -3.14 1.98
CA ALA A 76 1.73 -1.94 1.23
C ALA A 76 0.85 -1.75 0.00
N GLU A 77 0.59 -2.80 -0.76
CA GLU A 77 -0.26 -2.76 -1.96
C GLU A 77 -1.71 -2.42 -1.61
N ILE A 78 -2.24 -3.02 -0.55
CA ILE A 78 -3.60 -2.77 -0.10
C ILE A 78 -3.74 -1.31 0.37
N LEU A 79 -2.79 -0.82 1.15
CA LEU A 79 -2.76 0.58 1.59
C LEU A 79 -2.66 1.53 0.40
N TYR A 80 -1.83 1.21 -0.58
CA TYR A 80 -1.70 1.98 -1.81
C TYR A 80 -3.05 2.15 -2.51
N GLU A 81 -3.77 1.05 -2.73
CA GLU A 81 -5.07 1.08 -3.41
C GLU A 81 -6.13 1.85 -2.63
N VAL A 82 -6.19 1.64 -1.32
CA VAL A 82 -7.14 2.34 -0.44
C VAL A 82 -6.87 3.85 -0.42
N ILE A 83 -5.63 4.24 -0.21
CA ILE A 83 -5.25 5.65 -0.12
C ILE A 83 -5.46 6.35 -1.47
N LYS A 84 -5.13 5.69 -2.57
CA LYS A 84 -5.36 6.20 -3.90
C LYS A 84 -6.84 6.49 -4.15
N GLU A 85 -7.70 5.57 -3.79
CA GLU A 85 -9.14 5.73 -4.00
C GLU A 85 -9.75 6.80 -3.10
N VAL A 86 -9.45 6.74 -1.80
CA VAL A 86 -10.11 7.61 -0.79
C VAL A 86 -9.50 9.00 -0.75
N GLU A 87 -8.18 9.08 -0.77
CA GLU A 87 -7.45 10.35 -0.62
C GLU A 87 -7.07 10.99 -1.95
N ASN A 88 -7.19 10.26 -3.04
CA ASN A 88 -6.80 10.69 -4.38
C ASN A 88 -5.32 11.10 -4.45
N ILE A 89 -4.47 10.30 -3.84
CA ILE A 89 -3.02 10.48 -3.80
C ILE A 89 -2.34 9.27 -4.42
N GLU A 90 -1.42 9.52 -5.35
CA GLU A 90 -0.61 8.48 -5.97
C GLU A 90 0.65 8.24 -5.15
N LEU A 91 0.70 7.12 -4.44
CA LEU A 91 1.88 6.67 -3.71
C LEU A 91 2.68 5.68 -4.56
N LEU A 92 3.79 5.22 -4.04
CA LEU A 92 4.63 4.21 -4.69
C LEU A 92 4.89 3.06 -3.73
N VAL A 93 4.62 1.84 -4.20
CA VAL A 93 5.05 0.63 -3.50
C VAL A 93 6.42 0.25 -4.05
N SER A 94 7.40 0.12 -3.18
CA SER A 94 8.75 -0.26 -3.55
C SER A 94 9.25 -1.39 -2.66
N THR A 95 10.06 -2.27 -3.24
CA THR A 95 10.65 -3.40 -2.53
C THR A 95 12.15 -3.26 -2.55
N ASP A 96 12.81 -3.40 -1.40
CA ASP A 96 14.24 -3.30 -1.33
C ASP A 96 14.95 -4.60 -1.75
N PHE A 97 16.27 -4.56 -1.73
CA PHE A 97 17.14 -5.67 -2.07
C PHE A 97 16.88 -6.92 -1.21
N ASN A 98 16.39 -6.75 0.03
CA ASN A 98 16.09 -7.84 0.96
C ASN A 98 14.63 -8.30 0.90
N GLY A 99 13.83 -7.75 0.01
CA GLY A 99 12.42 -8.08 -0.12
C GLY A 99 11.49 -7.32 0.83
N LYS A 100 11.99 -6.34 1.55
CA LYS A 100 11.14 -5.50 2.41
C LYS A 100 10.31 -4.54 1.58
N GLU A 101 9.04 -4.45 1.91
CA GLU A 101 8.10 -3.58 1.22
C GLU A 101 7.96 -2.21 1.90
N TYR A 102 7.90 -1.20 1.07
CA TYR A 102 7.75 0.20 1.47
C TYR A 102 6.58 0.83 0.74
N LEU A 103 5.89 1.71 1.43
CA LEU A 103 4.89 2.57 0.83
C LEU A 103 5.33 4.01 1.05
N ILE A 104 5.60 4.72 -0.04
CA ILE A 104 6.20 6.06 0.01
C ILE A 104 5.46 7.04 -0.89
N TYR A 105 5.57 8.31 -0.54
CA TYR A 105 5.22 9.42 -1.41
C TYR A 105 6.47 9.81 -2.19
N PRO A 106 6.49 9.57 -3.53
CA PRO A 106 7.71 9.78 -4.32
C PRO A 106 8.02 11.27 -4.50
N PRO A 107 9.28 11.61 -4.84
CA PRO A 107 9.65 12.97 -5.15
C PRO A 107 8.83 13.54 -6.31
N ILE A 108 8.57 14.84 -6.25
CA ILE A 108 7.87 15.54 -7.32
C ILE A 108 8.88 15.89 -8.42
N TYR A 109 8.62 15.40 -9.61
CA TYR A 109 9.41 15.71 -10.80
C TYR A 109 8.65 16.71 -11.69
N PRO A 110 9.36 17.55 -12.46
CA PRO A 110 8.70 18.52 -13.36
C PRO A 110 7.68 17.89 -14.31
N TRP A 111 7.96 16.69 -14.82
CA TRP A 111 7.05 16.01 -15.73
C TRP A 111 5.81 15.39 -15.06
N THR A 112 5.83 15.23 -13.74
CA THR A 112 4.67 14.73 -12.99
C THR A 112 3.79 15.87 -12.48
N LEU A 113 4.34 17.08 -12.41
CA LEU A 113 3.67 18.22 -11.78
C LEU A 113 2.33 18.56 -12.45
N GLU A 114 2.26 18.49 -13.76
CA GLU A 114 1.04 18.78 -14.53
C GLU A 114 -0.09 17.78 -14.28
N LYS A 115 0.27 16.56 -13.88
CA LYS A 115 -0.69 15.48 -13.63
C LYS A 115 -1.15 15.40 -12.17
N MET A 116 -0.50 16.17 -11.30
CA MET A 116 -0.80 16.15 -9.88
C MET A 116 -2.02 17.01 -9.55
N SER A 117 -2.84 16.54 -8.63
CA SER A 117 -3.93 17.34 -8.05
C SER A 117 -3.35 18.47 -7.19
N ASP A 118 -4.17 19.51 -6.94
CA ASP A 118 -3.75 20.57 -6.04
C ASP A 118 -3.46 20.05 -4.62
N LYS A 119 -4.20 19.05 -4.18
CA LYS A 119 -3.97 18.38 -2.91
C LYS A 119 -2.57 17.77 -2.86
N GLU A 120 -2.17 17.04 -3.90
CA GLU A 120 -0.85 16.40 -3.97
C GLU A 120 0.30 17.41 -4.00
N LYS A 121 0.12 18.52 -4.71
CA LYS A 121 1.13 19.59 -4.78
C LYS A 121 1.40 20.27 -3.45
N ASN A 122 0.40 20.28 -2.55
CA ASN A 122 0.45 20.98 -1.27
C ASN A 122 0.61 20.06 -0.06
N LEU A 123 0.86 18.77 -0.27
CA LEU A 123 1.06 17.82 0.82
C LEU A 123 2.31 18.17 1.62
N THR A 124 2.13 18.23 2.93
CA THR A 124 3.24 18.41 3.89
C THR A 124 3.59 17.07 4.52
N GLU A 125 4.74 16.99 5.19
CA GLU A 125 5.13 15.80 5.97
C GLU A 125 4.08 15.47 7.03
N LYS A 126 3.52 16.51 7.67
CA LYS A 126 2.46 16.35 8.67
C LYS A 126 1.22 15.70 8.06
N ASP A 127 0.81 16.16 6.87
CA ASP A 127 -0.34 15.58 6.16
C ASP A 127 -0.10 14.09 5.84
N LEU A 128 1.10 13.75 5.41
CA LEU A 128 1.46 12.36 5.11
C LEU A 128 1.44 11.49 6.36
N VAL A 129 1.97 11.99 7.48
CA VAL A 129 1.89 11.28 8.77
C VAL A 129 0.43 11.01 9.15
N GLU A 130 -0.43 11.99 9.03
CA GLU A 130 -1.86 11.86 9.34
C GLU A 130 -2.55 10.82 8.43
N ILE A 131 -2.26 10.85 7.12
CA ILE A 131 -2.82 9.90 6.16
C ILE A 131 -2.35 8.47 6.47
N PHE A 132 -1.06 8.24 6.59
CA PHE A 132 -0.53 6.93 6.90
C PHE A 132 -1.08 6.40 8.23
N SER A 133 -1.09 7.21 9.28
CA SER A 133 -1.60 6.83 10.59
C SER A 133 -3.08 6.48 10.57
N LYS A 134 -3.89 7.24 9.86
CA LYS A 134 -5.33 7.01 9.72
C LYS A 134 -5.64 5.61 9.23
N TYR A 135 -4.94 5.15 8.20
CA TYR A 135 -5.20 3.84 7.61
C TYR A 135 -4.49 2.71 8.35
N LEU A 136 -3.29 2.95 8.87
CA LEU A 136 -2.58 1.95 9.66
C LEU A 136 -3.31 1.61 10.95
N HIS A 137 -3.91 2.59 11.63
CA HIS A 137 -4.64 2.34 12.87
C HIS A 137 -5.89 1.48 12.69
N ILE A 138 -6.38 1.32 11.48
CA ILE A 138 -7.48 0.38 11.19
C ILE A 138 -7.00 -1.08 11.34
N VAL A 139 -5.75 -1.36 10.99
CA VAL A 139 -5.21 -2.72 10.93
C VAL A 139 -4.30 -3.09 12.08
N THR A 140 -3.70 -2.12 12.74
CA THR A 140 -2.76 -2.39 13.84
C THR A 140 -2.75 -1.27 14.87
N ASN A 141 -2.39 -1.61 16.11
CA ASN A 141 -2.12 -0.66 17.18
C ASN A 141 -0.65 -0.23 17.21
N GLU A 142 0.20 -0.87 16.42
CA GLU A 142 1.60 -0.50 16.32
C GLU A 142 1.74 0.82 15.54
N GLU A 143 2.65 1.65 16.00
CA GLU A 143 3.01 2.87 15.27
C GLU A 143 4.25 2.62 14.44
N LEU A 144 4.13 2.82 13.13
CA LEU A 144 5.26 2.81 12.23
C LEU A 144 5.83 4.22 12.11
N THR A 145 7.14 4.31 12.03
CA THR A 145 7.82 5.58 11.81
C THR A 145 7.61 6.04 10.37
N VAL A 146 6.97 7.19 10.20
CA VAL A 146 6.83 7.84 8.90
C VAL A 146 8.02 8.78 8.72
N GLU A 147 8.89 8.45 7.81
CA GLU A 147 10.15 9.18 7.57
C GLU A 147 10.58 9.10 6.12
N TYR A 148 11.58 9.85 5.76
CA TYR A 148 12.18 9.79 4.43
C TYR A 148 12.90 8.45 4.24
N GLN A 149 12.51 7.73 3.21
CA GLN A 149 13.03 6.41 2.89
C GLN A 149 13.93 6.48 1.65
N SER A 150 15.04 5.78 1.71
CA SER A 150 15.89 5.51 0.56
C SER A 150 15.92 3.99 0.38
N ILE A 151 15.40 3.53 -0.75
CA ILE A 151 15.17 2.10 -0.99
C ILE A 151 16.04 1.65 -2.13
N GLU A 152 17.01 0.80 -1.83
CA GLU A 152 17.90 0.24 -2.84
C GLU A 152 17.28 -1.01 -3.46
N ASN A 153 17.00 -0.92 -4.76
CA ASN A 153 16.52 -2.03 -5.56
C ASN A 153 17.68 -2.68 -6.28
N GLY A 154 17.93 -3.96 -5.99
CA GLY A 154 18.90 -4.75 -6.73
C GLY A 154 18.33 -5.24 -8.05
N GLY A 155 19.02 -4.92 -9.13
CA GLY A 155 18.67 -5.41 -10.46
C GLY A 155 19.27 -6.78 -10.76
#